data_714e6a183cb6b8ec0c19a9630790ee2b
#
_entry.id   714e6a183cb6b8ec0c19a9630790ee2b
#
_cell.length_a   1.000
_cell.length_b   1.000
_cell.length_c   1.000
_cell.angle_alpha   90.00
_cell.angle_beta   90.00
_cell.angle_gamma   90.00
#
_symmetry.space_group_name_H-M   'P 1'
#
loop_
_entity.id
_entity.type
_entity.pdbx_description
1 polymer ?
#
loop_
_entity_poly.entity_id
_entity_poly.type
_entity_poly.pdbx_seq_one_letter_code
_entity_poly.pdbx_strand_id
1 'polypeptide(L)'
;ILITASIAGYGPLKSCPSYSATKSCVKTWALALRGMLKPEGIRVNAICPGFIRSRLTDKNTCPMPFFMEADKAAKIILKRAERNVGLIAFPWPMRLATWFLSILPFRLNELINSILPEKISAGKPKML
;
A
#
# COMPACT_ATOMS: atom_id res chain seq x y z
N ILE A 1 -10.53 15.25 0.37
CA ILE A 1 -9.06 15.10 0.41
C ILE A 1 -8.71 13.66 0.03
N LEU A 2 -7.77 13.47 -0.90
CA LEU A 2 -7.24 12.17 -1.30
C LEU A 2 -5.78 12.05 -0.87
N ILE A 3 -5.45 11.03 -0.06
CA ILE A 3 -4.08 10.83 0.47
C ILE A 3 -3.57 9.48 0.01
N THR A 4 -2.46 9.49 -0.75
CA THR A 4 -1.92 8.28 -1.37
C THR A 4 -0.90 7.59 -0.46
N ALA A 5 -1.27 6.44 0.08
CA ALA A 5 -0.42 5.50 0.78
C ALA A 5 0.03 4.35 -0.16
N SER A 6 -0.10 3.11 0.26
CA SER A 6 0.14 1.88 -0.51
C SER A 6 -0.43 0.66 0.24
N ILE A 7 -0.71 -0.42 -0.46
CA ILE A 7 -0.96 -1.72 0.19
C ILE A 7 0.27 -2.21 0.97
N ALA A 8 1.49 -1.76 0.63
CA ALA A 8 2.71 -2.00 1.40
C ALA A 8 2.63 -1.47 2.85
N GLY A 9 1.72 -0.52 3.13
CA GLY A 9 1.48 0.01 4.47
C GLY A 9 0.55 -0.83 5.34
N TYR A 10 0.20 -2.05 4.95
CA TYR A 10 -0.61 -2.96 5.78
C TYR A 10 0.22 -3.79 6.76
N GLY A 11 1.49 -3.99 6.49
CA GLY A 11 2.36 -4.76 7.36
C GLY A 11 3.84 -4.62 7.02
N PRO A 12 4.72 -5.26 7.80
CA PRO A 12 6.16 -5.20 7.57
C PRO A 12 6.51 -5.95 6.28
N LEU A 13 7.26 -5.32 5.39
CA LEU A 13 7.80 -5.94 4.19
C LEU A 13 9.32 -6.01 4.27
N LYS A 14 9.88 -7.21 4.39
CA LYS A 14 11.32 -7.48 4.42
C LYS A 14 12.06 -6.83 3.25
N SER A 15 11.47 -6.86 2.07
CA SER A 15 12.07 -6.32 0.84
C SER A 15 12.18 -4.79 0.78
N CYS A 16 11.41 -4.06 1.59
CA CYS A 16 11.39 -2.60 1.59
C CYS A 16 10.88 -2.03 2.92
N PRO A 17 11.61 -2.22 4.04
CA PRO A 17 11.13 -1.89 5.38
C PRO A 17 10.84 -0.41 5.56
N SER A 18 11.72 0.47 5.12
CA SER A 18 11.51 1.94 5.21
C SER A 18 10.29 2.39 4.41
N TYR A 19 10.08 1.82 3.22
CA TYR A 19 8.91 2.14 2.39
C TYR A 19 7.62 1.67 3.07
N SER A 20 7.57 0.44 3.59
CA SER A 20 6.37 -0.06 4.28
C SER A 20 6.07 0.76 5.54
N ALA A 21 7.09 1.15 6.31
CA ALA A 21 6.93 2.00 7.48
C ALA A 21 6.35 3.38 7.12
N THR A 22 6.91 4.06 6.13
CA THR A 22 6.41 5.37 5.68
C THR A 22 4.97 5.28 5.15
N LYS A 23 4.64 4.24 4.38
CA LYS A 23 3.28 4.05 3.85
C LYS A 23 2.27 3.62 4.91
N SER A 24 2.70 2.91 5.95
CA SER A 24 1.88 2.63 7.13
C SER A 24 1.55 3.90 7.91
N CYS A 25 2.55 4.76 8.11
CA CYS A 25 2.38 6.07 8.74
C CYS A 25 1.34 6.91 7.97
N VAL A 26 1.53 7.09 6.66
CA VAL A 26 0.60 7.88 5.81
C VAL A 26 -0.81 7.30 5.83
N LYS A 27 -0.97 5.98 5.75
CA LYS A 27 -2.29 5.33 5.83
C LYS A 27 -2.98 5.61 7.16
N THR A 28 -2.27 5.40 8.26
CA THR A 28 -2.82 5.60 9.61
C THR A 28 -3.19 7.05 9.85
N TRP A 29 -2.32 7.98 9.46
CA TRP A 29 -2.58 9.42 9.55
C TRP A 29 -3.80 9.82 8.72
N ALA A 30 -3.93 9.34 7.48
CA ALA A 30 -5.09 9.66 6.63
C ALA A 30 -6.41 9.17 7.23
N LEU A 31 -6.42 8.00 7.86
CA LEU A 31 -7.62 7.46 8.52
C LEU A 31 -7.96 8.21 9.80
N ALA A 32 -6.97 8.61 10.58
CA ALA A 32 -7.15 9.46 11.76
C ALA A 32 -7.70 10.84 11.36
N LEU A 33 -7.09 11.46 10.33
CA LEU A 33 -7.54 12.74 9.79
C LEU A 33 -8.99 12.67 9.28
N ARG A 34 -9.38 11.55 8.67
CA ARG A 34 -10.78 11.32 8.26
C ARG A 34 -11.75 11.41 9.46
N GLY A 35 -11.39 10.75 10.57
CA GLY A 35 -12.19 10.81 11.80
C GLY A 35 -12.28 12.22 12.37
N MET A 36 -11.14 12.90 12.44
CA MET A 36 -11.01 14.25 12.99
C MET A 36 -11.82 15.28 12.18
N LEU A 37 -11.77 15.22 10.85
CA LEU A 37 -12.41 16.22 9.98
C LEU A 37 -13.86 15.87 9.59
N LYS A 38 -14.36 14.71 10.01
CA LYS A 38 -15.74 14.28 9.70
C LYS A 38 -16.80 15.26 10.23
N PRO A 39 -16.69 15.80 11.47
CA PRO A 39 -17.64 16.79 11.98
C PRO A 39 -17.69 18.07 11.14
N GLU A 40 -16.56 18.45 10.53
CA GLU A 40 -16.42 19.62 9.64
C GLU A 40 -16.98 19.38 8.23
N GLY A 41 -17.57 18.21 7.97
CA GLY A 41 -18.07 17.84 6.64
C GLY A 41 -16.97 17.52 5.61
N ILE A 42 -15.71 17.49 6.03
CA ILE A 42 -14.58 17.24 5.13
C ILE A 42 -14.38 15.73 4.93
N ARG A 43 -14.39 15.31 3.67
CA ARG A 43 -14.17 13.90 3.29
C ARG A 43 -12.70 13.64 3.04
N VAL A 44 -12.13 12.70 3.78
CA VAL A 44 -10.75 12.22 3.60
C VAL A 44 -10.76 10.76 3.20
N ASN A 45 -10.03 10.40 2.15
CA ASN A 45 -9.93 9.05 1.62
C ASN A 45 -8.45 8.64 1.56
N ALA A 46 -8.11 7.55 2.24
CA ALA A 46 -6.79 6.93 2.14
C ALA A 46 -6.78 6.01 0.90
N ILE A 47 -5.82 6.21 0.00
CA ILE A 47 -5.66 5.42 -1.22
C ILE A 47 -4.48 4.47 -1.02
N CYS A 48 -4.74 3.16 -1.08
CA CYS A 48 -3.74 2.11 -0.93
C CYS A 48 -3.68 1.26 -2.20
N PRO A 49 -2.99 1.73 -3.25
CA PRO A 49 -2.83 0.99 -4.48
C PRO A 49 -1.81 -0.14 -4.34
N GLY A 50 -1.95 -1.16 -5.18
CA GLY A 50 -0.92 -2.13 -5.48
C GLY A 50 0.08 -1.61 -6.51
N PHE A 51 0.51 -2.49 -7.42
CA PHE A 51 1.42 -2.12 -8.49
C PHE A 51 0.68 -1.39 -9.62
N ILE A 52 1.03 -0.12 -9.83
CA ILE A 52 0.50 0.72 -10.91
C ILE A 52 1.67 1.10 -11.81
N ARG A 53 1.45 1.12 -13.13
CA ARG A 53 2.45 1.59 -14.09
C ARG A 53 2.85 3.03 -13.81
N SER A 54 4.14 3.26 -13.64
CA SER A 54 4.74 4.57 -13.38
C SER A 54 6.24 4.51 -13.67
N ARG A 55 6.87 5.66 -13.81
CA ARG A 55 8.35 5.74 -13.95
C ARG A 55 9.10 5.01 -12.83
N LEU A 56 8.49 4.91 -11.64
CA LEU A 56 9.06 4.19 -10.51
C LEU A 56 8.95 2.67 -10.70
N THR A 57 7.79 2.18 -11.16
CA THR A 57 7.55 0.75 -11.37
C THR A 57 8.23 0.21 -12.63
N ASP A 58 8.44 1.04 -13.65
CA ASP A 58 9.15 0.65 -14.89
C ASP A 58 10.63 0.29 -14.62
N LYS A 59 11.20 0.76 -13.52
CA LYS A 59 12.56 0.43 -13.07
C LYS A 59 12.63 -0.80 -12.17
N ASN A 60 11.49 -1.39 -11.81
CA ASN A 60 11.44 -2.55 -10.94
C ASN A 60 11.68 -3.84 -11.74
N THR A 61 12.61 -4.66 -11.27
CA THR A 61 12.91 -5.99 -11.82
C THR A 61 12.22 -7.13 -11.08
N CYS A 62 11.44 -6.81 -10.03
CA CYS A 62 10.74 -7.81 -9.24
C CYS A 62 9.37 -8.18 -9.83
N PRO A 63 8.85 -9.39 -9.54
CA PRO A 63 7.48 -9.75 -9.89
C PRO A 63 6.48 -8.74 -9.34
N MET A 64 5.60 -8.23 -10.20
CA MET A 64 4.56 -7.27 -9.85
C MET A 64 3.18 -7.89 -10.15
N PRO A 65 2.66 -8.73 -9.25
CA PRO A 65 1.37 -9.38 -9.47
C PRO A 65 0.25 -8.34 -9.55
N PHE A 66 -0.72 -8.61 -10.43
CA PHE A 66 -1.87 -7.71 -10.65
C PHE A 66 -1.49 -6.28 -11.05
N PHE A 67 -0.43 -6.16 -11.85
CA PHE A 67 0.01 -4.88 -12.41
C PHE A 67 -1.12 -4.17 -13.15
N MET A 68 -1.28 -2.88 -12.93
CA MET A 68 -2.43 -2.12 -13.43
C MET A 68 -1.95 -0.84 -14.13
N GLU A 69 -2.62 -0.49 -15.23
CA GLU A 69 -2.40 0.80 -15.92
C GLU A 69 -2.89 1.98 -15.06
N ALA A 70 -2.19 3.11 -15.19
CA ALA A 70 -2.48 4.32 -14.40
C ALA A 70 -3.90 4.84 -14.60
N ASP A 71 -4.42 4.83 -15.84
CA ASP A 71 -5.77 5.30 -16.16
C ASP A 71 -6.85 4.43 -15.48
N LYS A 72 -6.64 3.12 -15.45
CA LYS A 72 -7.55 2.19 -14.76
C LYS A 72 -7.54 2.44 -13.26
N ALA A 73 -6.36 2.66 -12.68
CA ALA A 73 -6.22 2.98 -11.28
C ALA A 73 -6.91 4.31 -10.92
N ALA A 74 -6.73 5.34 -11.74
CA ALA A 74 -7.36 6.64 -11.57
C ALA A 74 -8.89 6.54 -11.58
N LYS A 75 -9.48 5.80 -12.53
CA LYS A 75 -10.94 5.56 -12.59
C LYS A 75 -11.48 4.87 -11.32
N ILE A 76 -10.74 3.89 -10.79
CA ILE A 76 -11.10 3.21 -9.54
C ILE A 76 -11.08 4.19 -8.36
N ILE A 77 -10.04 5.01 -8.27
CA ILE A 77 -9.87 5.99 -7.20
C ILE A 77 -11.01 7.00 -7.23
N LEU A 78 -11.27 7.63 -8.37
CA LEU A 78 -12.31 8.65 -8.52
C LEU A 78 -13.69 8.08 -8.16
N LYS A 79 -14.08 6.96 -8.77
CA LYS A 79 -15.37 6.31 -8.50
C LYS A 79 -15.59 5.97 -7.02
N ARG A 80 -14.54 5.56 -6.31
CA ARG A 80 -14.63 5.23 -4.88
C ARG A 80 -14.58 6.47 -4.00
N ALA A 81 -13.85 7.50 -4.41
CA ALA A 81 -13.79 8.78 -3.72
C ALA A 81 -15.14 9.51 -3.76
N GLU A 82 -15.82 9.51 -4.91
CA GLU A 82 -17.19 10.03 -5.06
C GLU A 82 -18.16 9.37 -4.07
N ARG A 83 -18.03 8.06 -3.87
CA ARG A 83 -18.79 7.28 -2.88
C ARG A 83 -18.31 7.46 -1.45
N ASN A 84 -17.34 8.32 -1.20
CA ASN A 84 -16.73 8.57 0.10
C ASN A 84 -16.19 7.30 0.80
N VAL A 85 -15.61 6.37 0.04
CA VAL A 85 -14.99 5.15 0.59
C VAL A 85 -13.71 5.52 1.33
N GLY A 86 -13.73 5.46 2.67
CA GLY A 86 -12.62 5.94 3.51
C GLY A 86 -11.27 5.29 3.24
N LEU A 87 -11.24 4.01 2.88
CA LEU A 87 -10.04 3.25 2.56
C LEU A 87 -10.16 2.60 1.18
N ILE A 88 -9.51 3.19 0.19
CA ILE A 88 -9.54 2.78 -1.21
C ILE A 88 -8.31 1.90 -1.49
N ALA A 89 -8.42 0.60 -1.20
CA ALA A 89 -7.37 -0.38 -1.48
C ALA A 89 -7.74 -1.25 -2.68
N PHE A 90 -6.78 -1.44 -3.58
CA PHE A 90 -6.93 -2.25 -4.79
C PHE A 90 -5.56 -2.70 -5.34
N PRO A 91 -5.51 -3.78 -6.15
CA PRO A 91 -6.59 -4.69 -6.50
C PRO A 91 -7.04 -5.54 -5.29
N TRP A 92 -8.29 -6.03 -5.35
CA TRP A 92 -8.90 -6.71 -4.20
C TRP A 92 -8.13 -7.98 -3.72
N PRO A 93 -7.50 -8.81 -4.59
CA PRO A 93 -6.77 -9.97 -4.10
C PRO A 93 -5.55 -9.56 -3.25
N MET A 94 -4.80 -8.55 -3.69
CA MET A 94 -3.66 -8.02 -2.93
C MET A 94 -4.11 -7.36 -1.63
N ARG A 95 -5.22 -6.63 -1.64
CA ARG A 95 -5.81 -6.06 -0.43
C ARG A 95 -6.13 -7.14 0.58
N LEU A 96 -6.78 -8.24 0.14
CA LEU A 96 -7.14 -9.35 1.03
C LEU A 96 -5.90 -10.04 1.60
N ALA A 97 -4.90 -10.32 0.74
CA ALA A 97 -3.65 -10.94 1.16
C ALA A 97 -2.89 -10.09 2.19
N THR A 98 -2.72 -8.80 1.91
CA THR A 98 -2.00 -7.89 2.82
C THR A 98 -2.78 -7.63 4.11
N TRP A 99 -4.11 -7.58 4.06
CA TRP A 99 -4.95 -7.49 5.25
C TRP A 99 -4.80 -8.74 6.10
N PHE A 100 -4.86 -9.92 5.50
CA PHE A 100 -4.67 -11.19 6.22
C PHE A 100 -3.28 -11.23 6.90
N LEU A 101 -2.23 -10.86 6.18
CA LEU A 101 -0.88 -10.78 6.74
C LEU A 101 -0.79 -9.79 7.92
N SER A 102 -1.55 -8.70 7.90
CA SER A 102 -1.52 -7.68 8.96
C SER A 102 -2.14 -8.14 10.28
N ILE A 103 -3.02 -9.13 10.26
CA ILE A 103 -3.68 -9.68 11.47
C ILE A 103 -3.01 -10.95 12.00
N LEU A 104 -2.04 -11.51 11.27
CA LEU A 104 -1.32 -12.69 11.72
C LEU A 104 -0.43 -12.40 12.94
N PRO A 105 -0.30 -13.35 13.86
CA PRO A 105 0.70 -13.29 14.92
C PRO A 105 2.11 -13.07 14.36
N PHE A 106 2.93 -12.30 15.08
CA PHE A 106 4.26 -11.89 14.60
C PHE A 106 5.11 -13.03 14.06
N ARG A 107 5.17 -14.19 14.76
CA ARG A 107 5.95 -15.36 14.33
C ARG A 107 5.52 -15.92 12.97
N LEU A 108 4.21 -15.97 12.70
CA LEU A 108 3.70 -16.44 11.41
C LEU A 108 3.98 -15.41 10.29
N ASN A 109 3.86 -14.13 10.63
CA ASN A 109 4.19 -13.06 9.67
C ASN A 109 5.69 -13.09 9.30
N GLU A 110 6.57 -13.32 10.28
CA GLU A 110 8.01 -13.46 10.06
C GLU A 110 8.33 -14.68 9.17
N LEU A 111 7.69 -15.82 9.42
CA LEU A 111 7.85 -17.02 8.59
C LEU A 111 7.41 -16.78 7.15
N ILE A 112 6.25 -16.17 6.93
CA ILE A 112 5.76 -15.86 5.59
C ILE A 112 6.67 -14.86 4.88
N ASN A 113 7.13 -13.80 5.59
CA ASN A 113 8.07 -12.84 5.04
C ASN A 113 9.43 -13.46 4.70
N SER A 114 9.84 -14.54 5.37
CA SER A 114 11.08 -15.26 5.03
C SER A 114 10.99 -16.03 3.71
N ILE A 115 9.80 -16.50 3.36
CA ILE A 115 9.53 -17.28 2.13
C ILE A 115 9.28 -16.36 0.92
N LEU A 116 8.79 -15.13 1.15
CA LEU A 116 8.53 -14.19 0.08
C LEU A 116 9.82 -13.79 -0.64
N PRO A 117 9.81 -13.76 -1.99
CA PRO A 117 10.99 -13.40 -2.77
C PRO A 117 11.45 -11.99 -2.44
N GLU A 118 12.76 -11.81 -2.22
CA GLU A 118 13.35 -10.50 -2.01
C GLU A 118 13.22 -9.66 -3.28
N LYS A 119 12.79 -8.40 -3.12
CA LYS A 119 13.06 -7.39 -4.15
C LYS A 119 14.57 -7.25 -4.24
N ILE A 120 15.15 -7.64 -5.36
CA ILE A 120 16.52 -7.28 -5.69
C ILE A 120 16.51 -5.77 -5.90
N SER A 121 16.76 -5.03 -4.83
CA SER A 121 16.99 -3.60 -4.92
C SER A 121 18.31 -3.42 -5.66
N ALA A 122 18.28 -2.81 -6.82
CA ALA A 122 19.50 -2.36 -7.49
C ALA A 122 20.18 -1.35 -6.55
N GLY A 123 21.18 -1.79 -5.82
CA GLY A 123 21.91 -1.02 -4.80
C GLY A 123 21.77 -1.62 -3.40
N LYS A 124 22.36 -2.79 -3.16
CA LYS A 124 22.77 -3.12 -1.79
C LYS A 124 23.82 -2.09 -1.37
N PRO A 125 23.58 -1.27 -0.33
CA PRO A 125 24.73 -0.68 0.34
C PRO A 125 25.55 -1.85 0.86
N LYS A 126 26.81 -1.97 0.45
CA LYS A 126 27.78 -2.81 1.13
C LYS A 126 27.79 -2.29 2.58
N MET A 127 27.15 -3.01 3.49
CA MET A 127 27.45 -2.83 4.90
C MET A 127 28.87 -3.35 5.11
N LEU A 128 29.73 -2.44 5.50
CA LEU A 128 31.05 -2.71 6.07
C LEU A 128 30.93 -3.61 7.29
#